data_7c0918a7e107ab2a07f050b2d3425296
#
_entry.id   7c0918a7e107ab2a07f050b2d3425296
#
_cell.length_a   1.000
_cell.length_b   1.000
_cell.length_c   1.000
_cell.angle_alpha   90.00
_cell.angle_beta   90.00
_cell.angle_gamma   90.00
#
_symmetry.space_group_name_H-M   'P 1'
#
loop_
_entity.id
_entity.type
_entity.pdbx_description
1 polymer ?
#
loop_
_entity_poly.entity_id
_entity_poly.type
_entity_poly.pdbx_seq_one_letter_code
_entity_poly.pdbx_strand_id
1 'polypeptide(L)'
;MPEKEYIGFLIMLIVWAIASVLKVTDYFLVRSAVKRERASKYPMPGTIVIKSAWYAYVSYYLFFAGLIVPLVSGSVVAPLAYVIFILFAAGALYYAVHSMLWSMTLDEGETFTCKSLRGKVTTYRYADVVRVVYLGKSKRRLDGARFVMKDGTVILVDRTLYGLDTLTRRARAAENTHFIEETALEPIRTLR
;
A
#
# COMPACT_ATOMS: atom_id res chain seq x y z
N MET A 1 35.91 -17.21 15.79
CA MET A 1 35.22 -16.38 14.78
C MET A 1 33.83 -16.88 14.38
N PRO A 2 33.48 -18.19 14.42
CA PRO A 2 32.13 -18.64 14.03
C PRO A 2 30.98 -18.13 14.92
N GLU A 3 31.23 -17.80 16.19
CA GLU A 3 30.17 -17.32 17.09
C GLU A 3 29.52 -15.98 16.66
N LYS A 4 30.33 -15.03 16.18
CA LYS A 4 29.82 -13.70 15.79
C LYS A 4 28.93 -13.76 14.56
N GLU A 5 29.25 -14.62 13.62
CA GLU A 5 28.45 -14.85 12.41
C GLU A 5 27.09 -15.46 12.77
N TYR A 6 27.09 -16.42 13.69
CA TYR A 6 25.87 -17.06 14.16
C TYR A 6 24.93 -16.09 14.90
N ILE A 7 25.50 -15.20 15.72
CA ILE A 7 24.73 -14.18 16.44
C ILE A 7 24.04 -13.21 15.46
N GLY A 8 24.72 -12.76 14.40
CA GLY A 8 24.15 -11.89 13.39
C GLY A 8 22.94 -12.49 12.70
N PHE A 9 23.01 -13.75 12.29
CA PHE A 9 21.88 -14.47 11.71
C PHE A 9 20.75 -14.72 12.71
N LEU A 10 21.05 -15.03 13.95
CA LEU A 10 20.05 -15.22 14.99
C LEU A 10 19.25 -13.93 15.24
N ILE A 11 19.91 -12.79 15.35
CA ILE A 11 19.28 -11.48 15.49
C ILE A 11 18.38 -11.19 14.28
N MET A 12 18.88 -11.44 13.07
CA MET A 12 18.09 -11.28 11.84
C MET A 12 16.79 -12.11 11.89
N LEU A 13 16.87 -13.38 12.27
CA LEU A 13 15.71 -14.26 12.36
C LEU A 13 14.69 -13.77 13.39
N ILE A 14 15.15 -13.29 14.57
CA ILE A 14 14.26 -12.75 15.60
C ILE A 14 13.55 -11.50 15.08
N VAL A 15 14.28 -10.58 14.48
CA VAL A 15 13.74 -9.33 13.92
C VAL A 15 12.71 -9.63 12.83
N TRP A 16 12.98 -10.61 11.96
CA TRP A 16 12.06 -11.01 10.91
C TRP A 16 10.83 -11.72 11.46
N ALA A 17 10.96 -12.51 12.51
CA ALA A 17 9.81 -13.12 13.19
C ALA A 17 8.87 -12.03 13.73
N ILE A 18 9.40 -11.01 14.39
CA ILE A 18 8.62 -9.87 14.88
C ILE A 18 7.95 -9.12 13.72
N ALA A 19 8.72 -8.81 12.67
CA ALA A 19 8.19 -8.14 11.48
C ALA A 19 7.05 -8.94 10.81
N SER A 20 7.19 -10.26 10.77
CA SER A 20 6.18 -11.16 10.21
C SER A 20 4.89 -11.17 11.04
N VAL A 21 5.01 -11.19 12.38
CA VAL A 21 3.85 -11.11 13.28
C VAL A 21 3.11 -9.78 13.07
N LEU A 22 3.83 -8.65 13.00
CA LEU A 22 3.23 -7.34 12.72
C LEU A 22 2.51 -7.32 11.37
N LYS A 23 3.10 -7.93 10.34
CA LYS A 23 2.50 -7.99 8.99
C LYS A 23 1.25 -8.85 8.95
N VAL A 24 1.25 -9.97 9.66
CA VAL A 24 0.07 -10.85 9.79
C VAL A 24 -1.05 -10.12 10.55
N THR A 25 -0.71 -9.41 11.63
CA THR A 25 -1.67 -8.61 12.40
C THR A 25 -2.29 -7.52 11.54
N ASP A 26 -1.48 -6.79 10.76
CA ASP A 26 -1.93 -5.81 9.77
C ASP A 26 -2.96 -6.42 8.81
N TYR A 27 -2.60 -7.53 8.22
CA TYR A 27 -3.46 -8.23 7.27
C TYR A 27 -4.84 -8.55 7.86
N PHE A 28 -4.91 -9.08 9.08
CA PHE A 28 -6.19 -9.41 9.71
C PHE A 28 -7.01 -8.18 10.09
N LEU A 29 -6.38 -7.14 10.65
CA LEU A 29 -7.08 -5.92 11.06
C LEU A 29 -7.63 -5.17 9.85
N VAL A 30 -6.81 -4.97 8.81
CA VAL A 30 -7.26 -4.31 7.58
C VAL A 30 -8.34 -5.12 6.89
N ARG A 31 -8.18 -6.43 6.80
CA ARG A 31 -9.18 -7.32 6.20
C ARG A 31 -10.53 -7.22 6.92
N SER A 32 -10.53 -7.15 8.24
CA SER A 32 -11.76 -7.00 9.01
C SER A 32 -12.43 -5.64 8.78
N ALA A 33 -11.66 -4.56 8.71
CA ALA A 33 -12.15 -3.21 8.41
C ALA A 33 -12.72 -3.12 6.99
N VAL A 34 -11.99 -3.61 6.00
CA VAL A 34 -12.44 -3.68 4.59
C VAL A 34 -13.71 -4.53 4.44
N LYS A 35 -13.82 -5.64 5.18
CA LYS A 35 -15.04 -6.46 5.17
C LYS A 35 -16.24 -5.69 5.72
N ARG A 36 -16.07 -4.91 6.79
CA ARG A 36 -17.13 -4.05 7.34
C ARG A 36 -17.54 -2.96 6.36
N GLU A 37 -16.57 -2.30 5.72
CA GLU A 37 -16.82 -1.27 4.71
C GLU A 37 -17.64 -1.84 3.54
N ARG A 38 -17.29 -3.02 3.03
CA ARG A 38 -18.02 -3.69 1.95
C ARG A 38 -19.42 -4.12 2.33
N ALA A 39 -19.63 -4.54 3.58
CA ALA A 39 -20.94 -4.91 4.08
C ALA A 39 -21.88 -3.70 4.24
N SER A 40 -21.34 -2.49 4.35
CA SER A 40 -22.12 -1.27 4.37
C SER A 40 -22.78 -1.01 3.02
N LYS A 41 -24.06 -0.66 3.03
CA LYS A 41 -24.81 -0.28 1.81
C LYS A 41 -24.47 1.15 1.34
N TYR A 42 -24.06 2.01 2.28
CA TYR A 42 -23.78 3.42 2.06
C TYR A 42 -22.29 3.72 2.24
N PRO A 43 -21.76 4.81 1.65
CA PRO A 43 -20.42 5.26 1.96
C PRO A 43 -20.30 5.53 3.47
N MET A 44 -19.15 5.24 4.05
CA MET A 44 -18.91 5.51 5.46
C MET A 44 -19.00 7.00 5.73
N PRO A 45 -19.72 7.43 6.80
CA PRO A 45 -19.79 8.83 7.18
C PRO A 45 -18.45 9.31 7.73
N GLY A 46 -18.25 10.61 7.71
CA GLY A 46 -17.05 11.25 8.26
C GLY A 46 -15.88 11.31 7.29
N THR A 47 -14.84 11.98 7.76
CA THR A 47 -13.56 12.05 7.07
C THR A 47 -12.81 10.73 7.25
N ILE A 48 -12.43 10.10 6.14
CA ILE A 48 -11.69 8.84 6.14
C ILE A 48 -10.28 9.08 5.64
N VAL A 49 -9.28 8.63 6.39
CA VAL A 49 -7.88 8.68 5.96
C VAL A 49 -7.44 7.30 5.48
N ILE A 50 -7.23 7.19 4.17
CA ILE A 50 -6.65 6.00 3.53
C ILE A 50 -5.13 6.11 3.67
N LYS A 51 -4.55 5.30 4.53
CA LYS A 51 -3.10 5.21 4.72
C LYS A 51 -2.72 3.82 5.19
N SER A 52 -1.47 3.45 5.00
CA SER A 52 -0.93 2.27 5.64
C SER A 52 -0.94 2.44 7.16
N ALA A 53 -1.31 1.40 7.87
CA ALA A 53 -1.24 1.41 9.34
C ALA A 53 0.22 1.49 9.79
N TRP A 54 0.46 2.06 10.98
CA TRP A 54 1.82 2.28 11.49
C TRP A 54 2.65 0.99 11.57
N TYR A 55 2.03 -0.12 11.90
CA TYR A 55 2.71 -1.42 11.97
C TYR A 55 3.12 -1.96 10.58
N ALA A 56 2.48 -1.52 9.50
CA ALA A 56 2.91 -1.86 8.15
C ALA A 56 4.30 -1.29 7.84
N TYR A 57 4.51 0.02 8.03
CA TYR A 57 5.82 0.61 7.78
C TYR A 57 6.87 0.21 8.83
N VAL A 58 6.48 0.00 10.09
CA VAL A 58 7.38 -0.55 11.11
C VAL A 58 7.87 -1.94 10.72
N SER A 59 6.98 -2.81 10.20
CA SER A 59 7.40 -4.13 9.74
C SER A 59 8.44 -4.06 8.61
N TYR A 60 8.30 -3.13 7.66
CA TYR A 60 9.30 -2.92 6.60
C TYR A 60 10.63 -2.37 7.14
N TYR A 61 10.61 -1.46 8.13
CA TYR A 61 11.83 -1.00 8.80
C TYR A 61 12.54 -2.13 9.54
N LEU A 62 11.80 -3.02 10.20
CA LEU A 62 12.37 -4.21 10.84
C LEU A 62 12.96 -5.19 9.81
N PHE A 63 12.30 -5.39 8.66
CA PHE A 63 12.89 -6.17 7.58
C PHE A 63 14.18 -5.55 7.06
N PHE A 64 14.21 -4.25 6.85
CA PHE A 64 15.42 -3.52 6.47
C PHE A 64 16.53 -3.68 7.51
N ALA A 65 16.23 -3.45 8.79
CA ALA A 65 17.19 -3.62 9.87
C ALA A 65 17.74 -5.05 9.93
N GLY A 66 16.86 -6.05 9.83
CA GLY A 66 17.26 -7.45 9.79
C GLY A 66 18.19 -7.81 8.62
N LEU A 67 18.03 -7.16 7.47
CA LEU A 67 18.92 -7.36 6.32
C LEU A 67 20.28 -6.67 6.51
N ILE A 68 20.33 -5.53 7.20
CA ILE A 68 21.57 -4.79 7.45
C ILE A 68 22.45 -5.49 8.49
N VAL A 69 21.87 -6.11 9.51
CA VAL A 69 22.63 -6.76 10.60
C VAL A 69 23.67 -7.77 10.07
N PRO A 70 23.35 -8.75 9.21
CA PRO A 70 24.33 -9.68 8.69
C PRO A 70 25.43 -9.03 7.83
N LEU A 71 25.09 -7.93 7.12
CA LEU A 71 26.04 -7.17 6.31
C LEU A 71 27.09 -6.47 7.19
N VAL A 72 26.63 -5.83 8.27
CA VAL A 72 27.51 -5.07 9.20
C VAL A 72 28.30 -6.02 10.10
N SER A 73 27.71 -7.13 10.53
CA SER A 73 28.39 -8.13 11.37
C SER A 73 29.42 -8.98 10.62
N GLY A 74 29.52 -8.83 9.30
CA GLY A 74 30.40 -9.67 8.46
C GLY A 74 29.96 -11.12 8.34
N SER A 75 28.68 -11.41 8.68
CA SER A 75 28.13 -12.77 8.57
C SER A 75 27.91 -13.18 7.12
N VAL A 76 27.89 -12.24 6.19
CA VAL A 76 27.78 -12.49 4.74
C VAL A 76 29.17 -12.44 4.13
N VAL A 77 29.65 -13.56 3.60
CA VAL A 77 31.01 -13.66 3.02
C VAL A 77 30.99 -13.65 1.50
N ALA A 78 29.94 -14.20 0.89
CA ALA A 78 29.87 -14.31 -0.57
C ALA A 78 29.48 -12.96 -1.23
N PRO A 79 30.26 -12.45 -2.21
CA PRO A 79 29.98 -11.16 -2.86
C PRO A 79 28.59 -11.07 -3.47
N LEU A 80 28.09 -12.16 -4.09
CA LEU A 80 26.75 -12.21 -4.66
C LEU A 80 25.66 -12.04 -3.58
N ALA A 81 25.87 -12.64 -2.40
CA ALA A 81 24.95 -12.51 -1.28
C ALA A 81 24.88 -11.06 -0.79
N TYR A 82 26.00 -10.33 -0.73
CA TYR A 82 26.01 -8.90 -0.42
C TYR A 82 25.12 -8.10 -1.35
N VAL A 83 25.24 -8.29 -2.66
CA VAL A 83 24.42 -7.59 -3.66
C VAL A 83 22.94 -7.88 -3.44
N ILE A 84 22.59 -9.15 -3.23
CA ILE A 84 21.19 -9.56 -2.98
C ILE A 84 20.65 -8.90 -1.72
N PHE A 85 21.38 -8.93 -0.61
CA PHE A 85 20.95 -8.30 0.67
C PHE A 85 20.77 -6.79 0.52
N ILE A 86 21.67 -6.10 -0.18
CA ILE A 86 21.57 -4.65 -0.44
C ILE A 86 20.31 -4.34 -1.26
N LEU A 87 20.03 -5.12 -2.31
CA LEU A 87 18.84 -4.91 -3.14
C LEU A 87 17.54 -5.12 -2.34
N PHE A 88 17.46 -6.16 -1.52
CA PHE A 88 16.32 -6.40 -0.66
C PHE A 88 16.19 -5.33 0.43
N ALA A 89 17.29 -4.88 1.02
CA ALA A 89 17.29 -3.80 2.01
C ALA A 89 16.79 -2.49 1.40
N ALA A 90 17.27 -2.14 0.21
CA ALA A 90 16.78 -0.96 -0.53
C ALA A 90 15.29 -1.06 -0.85
N GLY A 91 14.81 -2.23 -1.27
CA GLY A 91 13.38 -2.50 -1.50
C GLY A 91 12.55 -2.34 -0.21
N ALA A 92 12.99 -2.92 0.90
CA ALA A 92 12.31 -2.82 2.19
C ALA A 92 12.23 -1.36 2.68
N LEU A 93 13.33 -0.61 2.56
CA LEU A 93 13.39 0.81 2.90
C LEU A 93 12.45 1.65 2.01
N TYR A 94 12.45 1.39 0.71
CA TYR A 94 11.53 2.05 -0.23
C TYR A 94 10.06 1.85 0.19
N TYR A 95 9.67 0.61 0.47
CA TYR A 95 8.29 0.30 0.90
C TYR A 95 7.95 0.91 2.27
N ALA A 96 8.91 0.96 3.21
CA ALA A 96 8.72 1.61 4.50
C ALA A 96 8.42 3.11 4.33
N VAL A 97 9.26 3.80 3.56
CA VAL A 97 9.10 5.24 3.28
C VAL A 97 7.80 5.50 2.50
N HIS A 98 7.51 4.68 1.48
CA HIS A 98 6.26 4.78 0.72
C HIS A 98 5.03 4.65 1.63
N SER A 99 4.99 3.62 2.46
CA SER A 99 3.87 3.35 3.37
C SER A 99 3.68 4.44 4.43
N MET A 100 4.75 5.12 4.83
CA MET A 100 4.72 6.20 5.80
C MET A 100 4.24 7.53 5.19
N LEU A 101 4.71 7.86 3.99
CA LEU A 101 4.52 9.19 3.41
C LEU A 101 3.25 9.31 2.58
N TRP A 102 2.82 8.22 1.93
CA TRP A 102 1.62 8.24 1.11
C TRP A 102 0.36 8.22 1.96
N SER A 103 -0.59 9.09 1.68
CA SER A 103 -1.91 9.06 2.30
C SER A 103 -2.95 9.75 1.41
N MET A 104 -4.21 9.36 1.58
CA MET A 104 -5.34 10.01 0.94
C MET A 104 -6.40 10.30 2.00
N THR A 105 -6.96 11.50 2.02
CA THR A 105 -8.03 11.90 2.92
C THR A 105 -9.30 12.09 2.11
N LEU A 106 -10.35 11.37 2.47
CA LEU A 106 -11.68 11.47 1.88
C LEU A 106 -12.54 12.35 2.77
N ASP A 107 -12.88 13.53 2.31
CA ASP A 107 -13.78 14.44 3.04
C ASP A 107 -15.24 14.06 2.77
N GLU A 108 -16.13 14.36 3.71
CA GLU A 108 -17.58 14.14 3.55
C GLU A 108 -18.19 14.99 2.42
N GLY A 109 -17.54 16.09 2.08
CA GLY A 109 -17.95 16.99 1.00
C GLY A 109 -17.68 16.44 -0.38
N GLU A 110 -17.38 17.32 -1.32
CA GLU A 110 -17.20 16.99 -2.73
C GLU A 110 -15.75 16.65 -3.09
N THR A 111 -14.82 16.74 -2.16
CA THR A 111 -13.39 16.66 -2.42
C THR A 111 -12.68 15.54 -1.65
N PHE A 112 -11.54 15.14 -2.17
CA PHE A 112 -10.56 14.33 -1.46
C PHE A 112 -9.15 14.83 -1.75
N THR A 113 -8.24 14.58 -0.82
CA THR A 113 -6.85 15.02 -0.96
C THR A 113 -5.91 13.81 -1.03
N CYS A 114 -4.92 13.92 -1.92
CA CYS A 114 -3.84 12.92 -2.02
C CYS A 114 -2.51 13.56 -1.63
N LYS A 115 -1.82 12.95 -0.68
CA LYS A 115 -0.45 13.31 -0.33
C LYS A 115 0.51 12.36 -1.02
N SER A 116 1.35 12.91 -1.91
CA SER A 116 2.37 12.16 -2.62
C SER A 116 3.58 11.89 -1.73
N LEU A 117 4.48 10.98 -2.18
CA LEU A 117 5.75 10.67 -1.52
C LEU A 117 6.66 11.90 -1.29
N ARG A 118 6.54 12.92 -2.14
CA ARG A 118 7.30 14.17 -2.01
C ARG A 118 6.64 15.19 -1.09
N GLY A 119 5.59 14.78 -0.36
CA GLY A 119 4.84 15.66 0.53
C GLY A 119 3.88 16.63 -0.17
N LYS A 120 3.84 16.63 -1.50
CA LYS A 120 2.88 17.46 -2.25
C LYS A 120 1.46 16.97 -1.97
N VAL A 121 0.60 17.86 -1.52
CA VAL A 121 -0.82 17.61 -1.33
C VAL A 121 -1.57 18.15 -2.54
N THR A 122 -2.41 17.32 -3.14
CA THR A 122 -3.26 17.70 -4.29
C THR A 122 -4.69 17.37 -3.94
N THR A 123 -5.60 18.33 -4.12
CA THR A 123 -7.03 18.19 -3.88
C THR A 123 -7.74 17.88 -5.20
N TYR A 124 -8.61 16.90 -5.18
CA TYR A 124 -9.46 16.46 -6.30
C TYR A 124 -10.91 16.51 -5.89
N ARG A 125 -11.82 16.67 -6.86
CA ARG A 125 -13.26 16.48 -6.64
C ARG A 125 -13.66 15.06 -6.99
N TYR A 126 -14.62 14.48 -6.26
CA TYR A 126 -15.17 13.17 -6.63
C TYR A 126 -15.79 13.19 -8.03
N ALA A 127 -16.41 14.29 -8.44
CA ALA A 127 -16.98 14.48 -9.77
C ALA A 127 -15.95 14.50 -10.91
N ASP A 128 -14.65 14.64 -10.60
CA ASP A 128 -13.58 14.60 -11.59
C ASP A 128 -13.08 13.16 -11.85
N VAL A 129 -13.54 12.18 -11.09
CA VAL A 129 -13.25 10.77 -11.33
C VAL A 129 -14.13 10.28 -12.47
N VAL A 130 -13.57 10.06 -13.65
CA VAL A 130 -14.33 9.60 -14.84
C VAL A 130 -14.34 8.08 -14.99
N ARG A 131 -13.33 7.39 -14.45
CA ARG A 131 -13.20 5.95 -14.61
C ARG A 131 -12.54 5.32 -13.41
N VAL A 132 -13.07 4.19 -12.97
CA VAL A 132 -12.45 3.32 -11.96
C VAL A 132 -12.19 1.96 -12.58
N VAL A 133 -10.93 1.55 -12.58
CA VAL A 133 -10.50 0.26 -13.12
C VAL A 133 -9.99 -0.59 -11.98
N TYR A 134 -10.72 -1.63 -11.62
CA TYR A 134 -10.27 -2.60 -10.64
C TYR A 134 -9.23 -3.52 -11.26
N LEU A 135 -8.07 -3.59 -10.61
CA LEU A 135 -6.96 -4.45 -11.02
C LEU A 135 -7.09 -5.80 -10.33
N GLY A 136 -7.04 -6.88 -11.09
CA GLY A 136 -7.15 -8.22 -10.51
C GLY A 136 -6.31 -9.23 -11.27
N LYS A 137 -5.68 -10.14 -10.54
CA LYS A 137 -5.06 -11.36 -11.11
C LYS A 137 -6.09 -12.44 -11.41
N SER A 138 -7.29 -12.30 -10.87
CA SER A 138 -8.40 -13.25 -11.02
C SER A 138 -9.70 -12.56 -10.66
N LYS A 139 -10.84 -13.06 -11.21
CA LYS A 139 -12.20 -12.60 -10.86
C LYS A 139 -12.49 -12.56 -9.35
N ARG A 140 -11.71 -13.30 -8.54
CA ARG A 140 -11.87 -13.39 -7.07
C ARG A 140 -10.89 -12.56 -6.27
N ARG A 141 -9.82 -12.01 -6.88
CA ARG A 141 -8.79 -11.22 -6.21
C ARG A 141 -8.49 -9.97 -7.01
N LEU A 142 -8.96 -8.85 -6.49
CA LEU A 142 -8.62 -7.52 -6.98
C LEU A 142 -7.40 -7.04 -6.17
N ASP A 143 -6.35 -6.60 -6.81
CA ASP A 143 -5.11 -6.15 -6.15
C ASP A 143 -5.09 -4.62 -5.92
N GLY A 144 -6.06 -3.88 -6.45
CA GLY A 144 -6.19 -2.44 -6.29
C GLY A 144 -7.22 -1.83 -7.22
N ALA A 145 -7.29 -0.51 -7.24
CA ALA A 145 -8.10 0.24 -8.20
C ALA A 145 -7.31 1.44 -8.75
N ARG A 146 -7.49 1.71 -10.03
CA ARG A 146 -7.01 2.92 -10.71
C ARG A 146 -8.18 3.88 -10.87
N PHE A 147 -8.01 5.06 -10.32
CA PHE A 147 -8.94 6.17 -10.50
C PHE A 147 -8.37 7.09 -11.57
N VAL A 148 -9.07 7.21 -12.69
CA VAL A 148 -8.70 8.09 -13.79
C VAL A 148 -9.50 9.37 -13.66
N MET A 149 -8.80 10.48 -13.57
CA MET A 149 -9.38 11.83 -13.44
C MET A 149 -9.64 12.46 -14.80
N LYS A 150 -10.50 13.46 -14.87
CA LYS A 150 -10.80 14.23 -16.08
C LYS A 150 -9.56 14.87 -16.73
N ASP A 151 -8.56 15.23 -15.93
CA ASP A 151 -7.29 15.81 -16.39
C ASP A 151 -6.28 14.74 -16.87
N GLY A 152 -6.68 13.46 -16.91
CA GLY A 152 -5.82 12.34 -17.26
C GLY A 152 -4.93 11.84 -16.12
N THR A 153 -4.96 12.46 -14.95
CA THR A 153 -4.23 11.98 -13.78
C THR A 153 -4.74 10.61 -13.36
N VAL A 154 -3.83 9.69 -13.06
CA VAL A 154 -4.15 8.34 -12.59
C VAL A 154 -3.70 8.18 -11.15
N ILE A 155 -4.65 7.87 -10.28
CA ILE A 155 -4.41 7.59 -8.86
C ILE A 155 -4.55 6.09 -8.64
N LEU A 156 -3.49 5.45 -8.17
CA LEU A 156 -3.50 4.03 -7.82
C LEU A 156 -3.74 3.88 -6.32
N VAL A 157 -4.77 3.12 -5.96
CA VAL A 157 -5.10 2.80 -4.56
C VAL A 157 -5.04 1.29 -4.38
N ASP A 158 -4.25 0.85 -3.41
CA ASP A 158 -4.15 -0.57 -3.07
C ASP A 158 -5.46 -1.06 -2.44
N ARG A 159 -5.90 -2.23 -2.83
CA ARG A 159 -7.12 -2.88 -2.32
C ARG A 159 -7.07 -3.19 -0.82
N THR A 160 -5.88 -3.38 -0.29
CA THR A 160 -5.71 -3.67 1.13
C THR A 160 -5.97 -2.46 2.02
N LEU A 161 -6.15 -1.27 1.43
CA LEU A 161 -6.41 -0.06 2.18
C LEU A 161 -7.91 0.11 2.44
N TYR A 162 -8.24 0.38 3.69
CA TYR A 162 -9.58 0.78 4.12
C TYR A 162 -9.94 2.13 3.50
N GLY A 163 -11.18 2.29 3.02
CA GLY A 163 -11.67 3.53 2.41
C GLY A 163 -11.79 3.47 0.88
N LEU A 164 -11.27 2.43 0.21
CA LEU A 164 -11.36 2.28 -1.25
C LEU A 164 -12.81 2.20 -1.74
N ASP A 165 -13.63 1.37 -1.09
CA ASP A 165 -15.02 1.20 -1.48
C ASP A 165 -15.82 2.49 -1.21
N THR A 166 -15.49 3.24 -0.15
CA THR A 166 -16.10 4.54 0.15
C THR A 166 -15.72 5.59 -0.89
N LEU A 167 -14.44 5.65 -1.31
CA LEU A 167 -13.99 6.54 -2.39
C LEU A 167 -14.79 6.28 -3.68
N THR A 168 -14.92 5.01 -4.08
CA THR A 168 -15.68 4.64 -5.28
C THR A 168 -17.15 5.03 -5.18
N ARG A 169 -17.78 4.80 -4.02
CA ARG A 169 -19.20 5.15 -3.81
C ARG A 169 -19.42 6.66 -3.82
N ARG A 170 -18.52 7.45 -3.22
CA ARG A 170 -18.59 8.91 -3.26
C ARG A 170 -18.39 9.43 -4.68
N ALA A 171 -17.43 8.87 -5.43
CA ALA A 171 -17.22 9.22 -6.82
C ALA A 171 -18.46 8.87 -7.70
N ARG A 172 -19.11 7.73 -7.45
CA ARG A 172 -20.34 7.34 -8.15
C ARG A 172 -21.52 8.25 -7.80
N ALA A 173 -21.65 8.67 -6.53
CA ALA A 173 -22.72 9.55 -6.06
C ALA A 173 -22.55 11.01 -6.50
N ALA A 174 -21.39 11.41 -6.97
CA ALA A 174 -21.06 12.78 -7.37
C ALA A 174 -21.60 13.18 -8.76
N GLU A 175 -22.73 12.62 -9.19
CA GLU A 175 -23.48 12.96 -10.43
C GLU A 175 -22.60 12.98 -11.70
N ASN A 176 -21.64 12.10 -11.79
CA ASN A 176 -20.82 12.01 -12.99
C ASN A 176 -21.53 11.12 -14.04
N THR A 177 -22.16 11.74 -15.03
CA THR A 177 -22.87 11.06 -16.14
C THR A 177 -21.99 10.14 -16.98
N HIS A 178 -20.68 10.25 -16.84
CA HIS A 178 -19.68 9.46 -17.57
C HIS A 178 -18.85 8.53 -16.69
N PHE A 179 -19.31 8.25 -15.47
CA PHE A 179 -18.58 7.35 -14.56
C PHE A 179 -18.62 5.91 -15.09
N ILE A 180 -17.44 5.38 -15.42
CA ILE A 180 -17.27 4.02 -15.91
C ILE A 180 -16.54 3.20 -14.85
N GLU A 181 -17.08 2.04 -14.54
CA GLU A 181 -16.48 1.06 -13.64
C GLU A 181 -16.15 -0.22 -14.41
N GLU A 182 -14.87 -0.56 -14.43
CA GLU A 182 -14.35 -1.70 -15.16
C GLU A 182 -13.53 -2.63 -14.28
N THR A 183 -13.53 -3.91 -14.60
CA THR A 183 -12.62 -4.88 -13.98
C THR A 183 -11.64 -5.36 -15.03
N ALA A 184 -10.38 -4.98 -14.90
CA ALA A 184 -9.32 -5.49 -15.75
C ALA A 184 -8.83 -6.83 -15.20
N LEU A 185 -8.96 -7.89 -15.99
CA LEU A 185 -8.50 -9.24 -15.65
C LEU A 185 -7.03 -9.47 -15.99
N GLU A 186 -6.45 -8.60 -16.83
CA GLU A 186 -5.05 -8.67 -17.26
C GLU A 186 -4.29 -7.37 -16.90
N PRO A 187 -2.96 -7.46 -16.66
CA PRO A 187 -2.15 -6.26 -16.50
C PRO A 187 -2.25 -5.45 -17.79
N ILE A 188 -2.85 -4.26 -17.71
CA ILE A 188 -2.94 -3.34 -18.85
C ILE A 188 -1.51 -2.96 -19.24
N ARG A 189 -0.93 -3.68 -20.19
CA ARG A 189 0.38 -3.38 -20.79
C ARG A 189 0.35 -2.21 -21.77
N THR A 190 -0.82 -1.69 -22.08
CA THR A 190 -0.99 -0.65 -23.10
C THR A 190 -2.03 0.37 -22.70
N LEU A 191 -1.60 1.38 -21.99
CA LEU A 191 -2.08 2.75 -22.14
C LEU A 191 -0.88 3.65 -21.87
N ARG A 192 -0.06 3.82 -22.92
CA ARG A 192 0.82 4.98 -23.08
C ARG A 192 -0.01 6.15 -23.58
#